data_0ba2b81f5c8c50823b89a483c24a6ee3
#
_entry.id   0ba2b81f5c8c50823b89a483c24a6ee3
#
_cell.length_a   1.000
_cell.length_b   1.000
_cell.length_c   1.000
_cell.angle_alpha   90.00
_cell.angle_beta   90.00
_cell.angle_gamma   90.00
#
_symmetry.space_group_name_H-M   'P 1'
#
loop_
_entity.id
_entity.type
_entity.pdbx_description
1 polymer ?
#
loop_
_entity_poly.entity_id
_entity_poly.type
_entity_poly.pdbx_seq_one_letter_code
_entity_poly.pdbx_strand_id
1 'polypeptide(L)'
;TKEERHLALYRKYRPQEFKDVLGQENALKTLENSIKQNKISHAYIFSGDRGTGKTTVARIFAKEIGSSRDDIFELDAASNNGVEDMRILIENTQASTFGSKYKIYILDEAHMLSKSSFNALLKTLEEPPANVIFILATTDRHKIPATIISRCQEINFISPSIKILEENILRISKKESRKIDNDSVNLIAKQGKGSFRDSLG
;
A
#
# COMPACT_ATOMS: atom_id res chain seq x y z
N THR A 1 -8.13 9.69 23.22
CA THR A 1 -7.29 10.83 23.69
C THR A 1 -7.60 12.09 22.89
N LYS A 2 -7.21 13.28 23.37
CA LYS A 2 -7.48 14.57 22.68
C LYS A 2 -6.87 14.62 21.26
N GLU A 3 -5.77 13.93 21.00
CA GLU A 3 -5.10 13.86 19.68
C GLU A 3 -5.91 13.11 18.63
N GLU A 4 -6.72 12.12 19.00
CA GLU A 4 -7.54 11.34 18.05
C GLU A 4 -8.70 12.16 17.45
N ARG A 5 -9.11 13.23 18.09
CA ARG A 5 -10.23 14.08 17.63
C ARG A 5 -9.89 14.96 16.42
N HIS A 6 -8.61 15.10 16.07
CA HIS A 6 -8.14 15.95 14.97
C HIS A 6 -7.60 15.15 13.76
N LEU A 7 -7.61 13.81 13.82
CA LEU A 7 -7.21 12.99 12.68
C LEU A 7 -8.33 12.96 11.63
N ALA A 8 -7.97 13.18 10.37
CA ALA A 8 -8.89 12.97 9.26
C ALA A 8 -9.44 11.54 9.27
N LEU A 9 -10.72 11.37 8.95
CA LEU A 9 -11.43 10.08 9.07
C LEU A 9 -10.73 8.96 8.31
N TYR A 10 -10.20 9.21 7.11
CA TYR A 10 -9.47 8.22 6.33
C TYR A 10 -8.18 7.72 7.01
N ARG A 11 -7.59 8.48 7.93
CA ARG A 11 -6.45 8.06 8.76
C ARG A 11 -6.91 7.29 9.99
N LYS A 12 -7.92 7.81 10.69
CA LYS A 12 -8.49 7.23 11.92
C LYS A 12 -9.05 5.83 11.66
N TYR A 13 -9.75 5.65 10.52
CA TYR A 13 -10.41 4.40 10.14
C TYR A 13 -9.67 3.59 9.08
N ARG A 14 -8.35 3.82 8.95
CA ARG A 14 -7.52 3.02 8.05
C ARG A 14 -7.56 1.54 8.47
N PRO A 15 -7.90 0.61 7.57
CA PRO A 15 -7.88 -0.82 7.84
C PRO A 15 -6.55 -1.28 8.45
N GLN A 16 -6.62 -2.19 9.42
CA GLN A 16 -5.45 -2.76 10.11
C GLN A 16 -5.28 -4.24 9.84
N GLU A 17 -6.31 -4.90 9.30
CA GLU A 17 -6.35 -6.31 8.94
C GLU A 17 -7.01 -6.49 7.57
N PHE A 18 -6.70 -7.59 6.86
CA PHE A 18 -7.28 -7.87 5.54
C PHE A 18 -8.80 -7.90 5.54
N LYS A 19 -9.42 -8.42 6.60
CA LYS A 19 -10.89 -8.49 6.75
C LYS A 19 -11.58 -7.13 6.77
N ASP A 20 -10.86 -6.06 7.11
CA ASP A 20 -11.38 -4.69 7.16
C ASP A 20 -11.30 -3.95 5.83
N VAL A 21 -10.56 -4.51 4.86
CA VAL A 21 -10.39 -3.93 3.53
C VAL A 21 -11.59 -4.28 2.66
N LEU A 22 -12.20 -3.27 2.05
CA LEU A 22 -13.36 -3.44 1.19
C LEU A 22 -12.97 -3.37 -0.29
N GLY A 23 -13.63 -4.17 -1.13
CA GLY A 23 -13.60 -4.06 -2.58
C GLY A 23 -12.29 -4.44 -3.26
N GLN A 24 -11.43 -5.23 -2.60
CA GLN A 24 -10.11 -5.66 -3.13
C GLN A 24 -9.95 -7.20 -3.04
N GLU A 25 -11.04 -7.95 -3.22
CA GLU A 25 -11.10 -9.39 -2.95
C GLU A 25 -10.02 -10.18 -3.69
N ASN A 26 -9.76 -9.85 -4.97
CA ASN A 26 -8.76 -10.55 -5.78
C ASN A 26 -7.33 -10.27 -5.29
N ALA A 27 -7.02 -9.01 -4.98
CA ALA A 27 -5.73 -8.62 -4.45
C ALA A 27 -5.46 -9.29 -3.10
N LEU A 28 -6.43 -9.25 -2.19
CA LEU A 28 -6.34 -9.86 -0.86
C LEU A 28 -6.19 -11.39 -0.96
N LYS A 29 -7.01 -12.05 -1.76
CA LYS A 29 -6.94 -13.51 -1.97
C LYS A 29 -5.58 -13.95 -2.49
N THR A 30 -4.98 -13.18 -3.40
CA THR A 30 -3.65 -13.47 -3.93
C THR A 30 -2.59 -13.37 -2.83
N LEU A 31 -2.62 -12.31 -2.02
CA LEU A 31 -1.67 -12.11 -0.91
C LEU A 31 -1.87 -13.16 0.20
N GLU A 32 -3.11 -13.43 0.59
CA GLU A 32 -3.42 -14.47 1.59
C GLU A 32 -2.95 -15.86 1.14
N ASN A 33 -3.14 -16.20 -0.14
CA ASN A 33 -2.68 -17.47 -0.69
C ASN A 33 -1.15 -17.56 -0.67
N SER A 34 -0.43 -16.48 -0.97
CA SER A 34 1.04 -16.46 -0.88
C SER A 34 1.52 -16.70 0.56
N ILE A 35 0.82 -16.13 1.54
CA ILE A 35 1.11 -16.34 2.97
C ILE A 35 0.84 -17.80 3.36
N LYS A 36 -0.35 -18.32 3.05
CA LYS A 36 -0.76 -19.69 3.39
C LYS A 36 0.17 -20.75 2.78
N GLN A 37 0.66 -20.50 1.56
CA GLN A 37 1.58 -21.40 0.87
C GLN A 37 3.05 -21.18 1.25
N ASN A 38 3.35 -20.18 2.09
CA ASN A 38 4.71 -19.72 2.41
C ASN A 38 5.54 -19.42 1.15
N LYS A 39 4.88 -18.88 0.11
CA LYS A 39 5.48 -18.47 -1.16
C LYS A 39 5.44 -16.94 -1.30
N ILE A 40 6.26 -16.29 -0.49
CA ILE A 40 6.36 -14.82 -0.51
C ILE A 40 7.39 -14.42 -1.57
N SER A 41 6.98 -13.55 -2.49
CA SER A 41 7.91 -12.96 -3.47
C SER A 41 8.80 -11.90 -2.80
N HIS A 42 10.00 -11.72 -3.29
CA HIS A 42 10.93 -10.68 -2.84
C HIS A 42 10.54 -9.28 -3.35
N ALA A 43 9.67 -9.19 -4.37
CA ALA A 43 9.19 -7.91 -4.89
C ALA A 43 7.75 -7.98 -5.39
N TYR A 44 7.00 -6.90 -5.13
CA TYR A 44 5.62 -6.71 -5.56
C TYR A 44 5.44 -5.36 -6.22
N ILE A 45 4.54 -5.28 -7.21
CA ILE A 45 3.99 -4.03 -7.71
C ILE A 45 2.51 -3.98 -7.36
N PHE A 46 2.10 -2.99 -6.59
CA PHE A 46 0.72 -2.68 -6.27
C PHE A 46 0.26 -1.53 -7.17
N SER A 47 -0.51 -1.83 -8.19
CA SER A 47 -0.98 -0.85 -9.17
C SER A 47 -2.48 -0.58 -9.05
N GLY A 48 -2.90 0.64 -9.33
CA GLY A 48 -4.30 1.06 -9.29
C GLY A 48 -4.46 2.54 -8.95
N ASP A 49 -5.65 3.08 -9.09
CA ASP A 49 -5.95 4.49 -8.87
C ASP A 49 -5.61 4.96 -7.46
N ARG A 50 -5.53 6.29 -7.29
CA ARG A 50 -5.29 6.91 -5.99
C ARG A 50 -6.43 6.60 -5.01
N GLY A 51 -6.07 6.29 -3.76
CA GLY A 51 -7.05 6.07 -2.68
C GLY A 51 -7.77 4.73 -2.73
N THR A 52 -7.28 3.74 -3.50
CA THR A 52 -7.81 2.37 -3.59
C THR A 52 -7.32 1.44 -2.48
N GLY A 53 -6.36 1.88 -1.66
CA GLY A 53 -5.87 1.12 -0.51
C GLY A 53 -4.50 0.45 -0.69
N LYS A 54 -3.76 0.70 -1.77
CA LYS A 54 -2.45 0.09 -2.05
C LYS A 54 -1.50 0.11 -0.85
N THR A 55 -1.17 1.29 -0.35
CA THR A 55 -0.24 1.47 0.77
C THR A 55 -0.79 0.90 2.08
N THR A 56 -2.12 0.93 2.27
CA THR A 56 -2.80 0.31 3.41
C THR A 56 -2.63 -1.20 3.39
N VAL A 57 -2.92 -1.84 2.25
CA VAL A 57 -2.77 -3.30 2.09
C VAL A 57 -1.31 -3.70 2.16
N ALA A 58 -0.37 -2.89 1.65
CA ALA A 58 1.06 -3.15 1.78
C ALA A 58 1.50 -3.24 3.25
N ARG A 59 1.02 -2.33 4.11
CA ARG A 59 1.31 -2.36 5.55
C ARG A 59 0.68 -3.56 6.26
N ILE A 60 -0.56 -3.91 5.89
CA ILE A 60 -1.23 -5.09 6.45
C ILE A 60 -0.46 -6.34 6.05
N PHE A 61 -0.13 -6.48 4.77
CA PHE A 61 0.64 -7.62 4.25
C PHE A 61 1.99 -7.76 4.95
N ALA A 62 2.74 -6.65 5.10
CA ALA A 62 4.02 -6.64 5.82
C ALA A 62 3.87 -7.18 7.25
N LYS A 63 2.84 -6.76 7.98
CA LYS A 63 2.53 -7.23 9.33
C LYS A 63 2.15 -8.72 9.34
N GLU A 64 1.30 -9.16 8.42
CA GLU A 64 0.82 -10.55 8.32
C GLU A 64 1.95 -11.55 8.03
N ILE A 65 2.99 -11.15 7.31
CA ILE A 65 4.16 -11.98 7.05
C ILE A 65 5.21 -11.96 8.18
N GLY A 66 4.91 -11.26 9.28
CA GLY A 66 5.73 -11.26 10.50
C GLY A 66 6.76 -10.15 10.60
N SER A 67 6.56 -9.02 9.90
CA SER A 67 7.42 -7.85 10.07
C SER A 67 6.91 -6.96 11.20
N SER A 68 7.79 -6.58 12.10
CA SER A 68 7.51 -5.58 13.12
C SER A 68 7.48 -4.18 12.50
N ARG A 69 6.96 -3.20 13.25
CA ARG A 69 6.92 -1.81 12.80
C ARG A 69 8.32 -1.25 12.50
N ASP A 70 9.33 -1.68 13.23
CA ASP A 70 10.71 -1.19 13.09
C ASP A 70 11.42 -1.77 11.86
N ASP A 71 10.88 -2.84 11.27
CA ASP A 71 11.37 -3.48 10.05
C ASP A 71 10.52 -3.13 8.80
N ILE A 72 9.58 -2.18 8.92
CA ILE A 72 8.77 -1.67 7.81
C ILE A 72 9.18 -0.23 7.51
N PHE A 73 9.85 -0.03 6.37
CA PHE A 73 10.33 1.25 5.89
C PHE A 73 9.44 1.75 4.75
N GLU A 74 8.86 2.92 4.90
CA GLU A 74 7.99 3.54 3.91
C GLU A 74 8.64 4.80 3.38
N LEU A 75 8.81 4.87 2.07
CA LEU A 75 9.40 5.98 1.35
C LEU A 75 8.40 6.49 0.31
N ASP A 76 8.13 7.79 0.34
CA ASP A 76 7.39 8.47 -0.71
C ASP A 76 8.36 8.85 -1.84
N ALA A 77 8.24 8.17 -2.98
CA ALA A 77 9.09 8.44 -4.14
C ALA A 77 8.84 9.81 -4.78
N ALA A 78 7.72 10.47 -4.50
CA ALA A 78 7.51 11.85 -4.94
C ALA A 78 8.47 12.84 -4.25
N SER A 79 8.84 12.55 -3.00
CA SER A 79 9.76 13.38 -2.21
C SER A 79 11.22 12.87 -2.24
N ASN A 80 11.41 11.57 -2.54
CA ASN A 80 12.71 10.88 -2.47
C ASN A 80 12.96 10.12 -3.78
N ASN A 81 13.07 10.83 -4.89
CA ASN A 81 13.16 10.25 -6.23
C ASN A 81 14.60 10.14 -6.76
N GLY A 82 15.56 10.67 -6.04
CA GLY A 82 16.97 10.72 -6.41
C GLY A 82 17.68 9.37 -6.33
N VAL A 83 18.73 9.23 -7.13
CA VAL A 83 19.55 7.99 -7.10
C VAL A 83 20.26 7.81 -5.77
N GLU A 84 20.60 8.90 -5.09
CA GLU A 84 21.29 8.85 -3.80
C GLU A 84 20.36 8.32 -2.70
N ASP A 85 19.11 8.77 -2.65
CA ASP A 85 18.09 8.24 -1.73
C ASP A 85 17.93 6.72 -1.91
N MET A 86 17.93 6.28 -3.17
CA MET A 86 17.81 4.86 -3.50
C MET A 86 19.07 4.07 -3.12
N ARG A 87 20.27 4.64 -3.26
CA ARG A 87 21.52 4.00 -2.82
C ARG A 87 21.53 3.78 -1.31
N ILE A 88 21.18 4.81 -0.54
CA ILE A 88 21.07 4.71 0.93
C ILE A 88 20.06 3.65 1.32
N LEU A 89 18.92 3.59 0.65
CA LEU A 89 17.91 2.56 0.88
C LEU A 89 18.48 1.16 0.62
N ILE A 90 19.17 0.97 -0.51
CA ILE A 90 19.78 -0.31 -0.90
C ILE A 90 20.86 -0.73 0.10
N GLU A 91 21.73 0.18 0.52
CA GLU A 91 22.75 -0.09 1.56
C GLU A 91 22.10 -0.57 2.86
N ASN A 92 20.99 0.04 3.26
CA ASN A 92 20.23 -0.36 4.44
C ASN A 92 19.61 -1.76 4.33
N THR A 93 19.43 -2.31 3.11
CA THR A 93 18.94 -3.69 2.94
C THR A 93 19.94 -4.73 3.43
N GLN A 94 21.22 -4.40 3.51
CA GLN A 94 22.28 -5.30 3.97
C GLN A 94 22.32 -5.42 5.51
N ALA A 95 21.71 -4.48 6.23
CA ALA A 95 21.63 -4.53 7.68
C ALA A 95 20.62 -5.60 8.14
N SER A 96 20.91 -6.25 9.26
CA SER A 96 20.01 -7.22 9.88
C SER A 96 18.65 -6.61 10.22
N THR A 97 17.62 -7.46 10.34
CA THR A 97 16.30 -7.07 10.88
C THR A 97 16.39 -6.79 12.37
N PHE A 98 15.44 -6.03 12.90
CA PHE A 98 15.27 -5.78 14.35
C PHE A 98 14.50 -6.93 15.04
N GLY A 99 14.71 -8.17 14.59
CA GLY A 99 14.08 -9.38 15.15
C GLY A 99 12.91 -9.92 14.35
N SER A 100 12.53 -9.29 13.25
CA SER A 100 11.48 -9.77 12.33
C SER A 100 12.02 -10.80 11.34
N LYS A 101 11.10 -11.58 10.77
CA LYS A 101 11.41 -12.51 9.67
C LYS A 101 11.83 -11.78 8.40
N TYR A 102 11.16 -10.66 8.10
CA TYR A 102 11.38 -9.88 6.90
C TYR A 102 11.56 -8.40 7.19
N LYS A 103 12.37 -7.74 6.39
CA LYS A 103 12.54 -6.29 6.28
C LYS A 103 11.80 -5.81 5.03
N ILE A 104 10.86 -4.90 5.20
CA ILE A 104 9.94 -4.49 4.13
C ILE A 104 10.22 -3.05 3.73
N TYR A 105 10.38 -2.82 2.44
CA TYR A 105 10.49 -1.49 1.85
C TYR A 105 9.26 -1.19 0.99
N ILE A 106 8.43 -0.26 1.44
CA ILE A 106 7.25 0.22 0.72
C ILE A 106 7.63 1.52 0.02
N LEU A 107 7.70 1.50 -1.32
CA LEU A 107 7.96 2.67 -2.14
C LEU A 107 6.62 3.16 -2.68
N ASP A 108 6.08 4.22 -2.06
CA ASP A 108 4.82 4.82 -2.49
C ASP A 108 5.06 5.78 -3.66
N GLU A 109 4.10 5.87 -4.59
CA GLU A 109 4.20 6.60 -5.85
C GLU A 109 5.48 6.26 -6.64
N ALA A 110 5.82 4.97 -6.70
CA ALA A 110 7.09 4.46 -7.27
C ALA A 110 7.36 4.93 -8.71
N HIS A 111 6.32 5.29 -9.48
CA HIS A 111 6.48 5.86 -10.82
C HIS A 111 7.16 7.24 -10.86
N MET A 112 7.33 7.89 -9.70
CA MET A 112 8.04 9.16 -9.56
C MET A 112 9.56 8.98 -9.43
N LEU A 113 10.05 7.75 -9.25
CA LEU A 113 11.49 7.47 -9.21
C LEU A 113 12.17 7.85 -10.52
N SER A 114 13.38 8.39 -10.43
CA SER A 114 14.21 8.68 -11.59
C SER A 114 14.65 7.39 -12.31
N LYS A 115 15.01 7.51 -13.58
CA LYS A 115 15.55 6.38 -14.35
C LYS A 115 16.82 5.79 -13.70
N SER A 116 17.67 6.65 -13.14
CA SER A 116 18.87 6.23 -12.41
C SER A 116 18.54 5.50 -11.11
N SER A 117 17.48 5.90 -10.40
CA SER A 117 16.98 5.21 -9.20
C SER A 117 16.45 3.82 -9.53
N PHE A 118 15.68 3.67 -10.60
CA PHE A 118 15.25 2.35 -11.07
C PHE A 118 16.43 1.45 -11.44
N ASN A 119 17.44 1.99 -12.13
CA ASN A 119 18.64 1.23 -12.47
C ASN A 119 19.42 0.77 -11.23
N ALA A 120 19.52 1.61 -10.20
CA ALA A 120 20.13 1.22 -8.93
C ALA A 120 19.36 0.07 -8.25
N LEU A 121 18.02 0.14 -8.27
CA LEU A 121 17.15 -0.87 -7.66
C LEU A 121 17.20 -2.22 -8.42
N LEU A 122 17.37 -2.20 -9.74
CA LEU A 122 17.40 -3.42 -10.57
C LEU A 122 18.36 -4.48 -10.05
N LYS A 123 19.60 -4.08 -9.72
CA LYS A 123 20.63 -5.01 -9.23
C LYS A 123 20.17 -5.73 -7.95
N THR A 124 19.53 -5.01 -7.04
CA THR A 124 19.01 -5.59 -5.79
C THR A 124 17.80 -6.48 -6.03
N LEU A 125 16.97 -6.18 -7.06
CA LEU A 125 15.83 -7.03 -7.43
C LEU A 125 16.29 -8.30 -8.18
N GLU A 126 17.44 -8.30 -8.82
CA GLU A 126 18.05 -9.49 -9.45
C GLU A 126 18.65 -10.45 -8.42
N GLU A 127 19.32 -9.90 -7.41
CA GLU A 127 19.98 -10.64 -6.34
C GLU A 127 19.50 -10.11 -4.96
N PRO A 128 18.22 -10.33 -4.62
CA PRO A 128 17.66 -9.76 -3.39
C PRO A 128 18.22 -10.46 -2.14
N PRO A 129 18.49 -9.72 -1.05
CA PRO A 129 18.76 -10.33 0.23
C PRO A 129 17.57 -11.21 0.67
N ALA A 130 17.82 -12.37 1.24
CA ALA A 130 16.82 -13.40 1.54
C ALA A 130 15.66 -12.94 2.45
N ASN A 131 15.92 -11.95 3.29
CA ASN A 131 14.97 -11.41 4.27
C ASN A 131 14.39 -10.03 3.87
N VAL A 132 14.62 -9.57 2.64
CA VAL A 132 14.16 -8.25 2.17
C VAL A 132 13.05 -8.42 1.15
N ILE A 133 11.99 -7.62 1.31
CA ILE A 133 10.86 -7.58 0.38
C ILE A 133 10.60 -6.12 -0.01
N PHE A 134 10.46 -5.89 -1.32
CA PHE A 134 10.08 -4.60 -1.87
C PHE A 134 8.61 -4.60 -2.28
N ILE A 135 7.89 -3.53 -1.96
CA ILE A 135 6.52 -3.29 -2.42
C ILE A 135 6.48 -1.91 -3.08
N LEU A 136 6.36 -1.91 -4.40
CA LEU A 136 6.26 -0.69 -5.21
C LEU A 136 4.79 -0.36 -5.43
N ALA A 137 4.26 0.67 -4.76
CA ALA A 137 2.90 1.15 -5.00
C ALA A 137 2.91 2.25 -6.05
N THR A 138 2.02 2.16 -7.02
CA THR A 138 1.97 3.12 -8.14
C THR A 138 0.54 3.39 -8.61
N THR A 139 0.27 4.62 -8.98
CA THR A 139 -0.95 5.03 -9.72
C THR A 139 -0.75 4.99 -11.23
N ASP A 140 0.49 4.85 -11.72
CA ASP A 140 0.81 4.80 -13.14
C ASP A 140 1.81 3.66 -13.43
N ARG A 141 1.25 2.46 -13.66
CA ARG A 141 2.04 1.27 -13.99
C ARG A 141 2.89 1.45 -15.25
N HIS A 142 2.41 2.21 -16.22
CA HIS A 142 3.10 2.37 -17.51
C HIS A 142 4.42 3.13 -17.40
N LYS A 143 4.60 3.92 -16.35
CA LYS A 143 5.85 4.61 -16.06
C LYS A 143 6.89 3.75 -15.35
N ILE A 144 6.51 2.55 -14.85
CA ILE A 144 7.47 1.60 -14.28
C ILE A 144 8.17 0.86 -15.42
N PRO A 145 9.51 0.82 -15.44
CA PRO A 145 10.25 0.10 -16.47
C PRO A 145 9.87 -1.39 -16.53
N ALA A 146 9.77 -1.94 -17.75
CA ALA A 146 9.44 -3.35 -17.96
C ALA A 146 10.44 -4.30 -17.28
N THR A 147 11.70 -3.87 -17.16
CA THR A 147 12.76 -4.59 -16.45
C THR A 147 12.52 -4.73 -14.95
N ILE A 148 11.84 -3.76 -14.33
CA ILE A 148 11.38 -3.83 -12.93
C ILE A 148 10.17 -4.74 -12.84
N ILE A 149 9.16 -4.50 -13.72
CA ILE A 149 7.89 -5.25 -13.71
C ILE A 149 8.14 -6.76 -13.83
N SER A 150 9.04 -7.17 -14.72
CA SER A 150 9.35 -8.60 -14.96
C SER A 150 9.94 -9.34 -13.74
N ARG A 151 10.40 -8.62 -12.72
CA ARG A 151 10.98 -9.16 -11.48
C ARG A 151 10.05 -9.07 -10.28
N CYS A 152 8.85 -8.52 -10.48
CA CYS A 152 7.89 -8.29 -9.41
C CYS A 152 6.62 -9.12 -9.63
N GLN A 153 5.99 -9.53 -8.55
CA GLN A 153 4.61 -10.03 -8.60
C GLN A 153 3.65 -8.85 -8.66
N GLU A 154 2.80 -8.84 -9.68
CA GLU A 154 1.83 -7.77 -9.86
C GLU A 154 0.55 -8.05 -9.07
N ILE A 155 0.08 -7.03 -8.33
CA ILE A 155 -1.19 -7.01 -7.59
C ILE A 155 -1.97 -5.78 -8.05
N ASN A 156 -3.10 -6.00 -8.71
CA ASN A 156 -3.93 -4.93 -9.24
C ASN A 156 -5.04 -4.55 -8.27
N PHE A 157 -5.13 -3.26 -7.96
CA PHE A 157 -6.17 -2.66 -7.16
C PHE A 157 -7.20 -1.99 -8.05
N ILE A 158 -8.46 -2.27 -7.81
CA ILE A 158 -9.58 -1.68 -8.56
C ILE A 158 -10.17 -0.49 -7.81
N SER A 159 -10.68 0.49 -8.54
CA SER A 159 -11.44 1.59 -7.95
C SER A 159 -12.73 1.06 -7.36
N PRO A 160 -13.03 1.32 -6.06
CA PRO A 160 -14.24 0.84 -5.43
C PRO A 160 -15.48 1.42 -6.10
N SER A 161 -16.50 0.60 -6.22
CA SER A 161 -17.81 1.04 -6.71
C SER A 161 -18.44 2.04 -5.73
N ILE A 162 -19.41 2.83 -6.21
CA ILE A 162 -20.20 3.73 -5.36
C ILE A 162 -20.80 2.97 -4.17
N LYS A 163 -21.34 1.77 -4.41
CA LYS A 163 -21.93 0.92 -3.36
C LYS A 163 -20.93 0.55 -2.25
N ILE A 164 -19.69 0.23 -2.61
CA ILE A 164 -18.63 -0.06 -1.63
C ILE A 164 -18.24 1.20 -0.85
N LEU A 165 -18.19 2.35 -1.50
CA LEU A 165 -17.95 3.63 -0.82
C LEU A 165 -19.09 3.98 0.15
N GLU A 166 -20.36 3.79 -0.25
CA GLU A 166 -21.54 3.97 0.61
C GLU A 166 -21.47 3.07 1.86
N GLU A 167 -21.14 1.79 1.67
CA GLU A 167 -20.95 0.84 2.76
C GLU A 167 -19.88 1.32 3.75
N ASN A 168 -18.74 1.79 3.23
CA ASN A 168 -17.66 2.30 4.06
C ASN A 168 -18.08 3.57 4.84
N ILE A 169 -18.78 4.51 4.20
CA ILE A 169 -19.27 5.74 4.81
C ILE A 169 -20.24 5.39 5.93
N LEU A 170 -21.21 4.50 5.71
CA LEU A 170 -22.17 4.06 6.72
C LEU A 170 -21.49 3.35 7.90
N ARG A 171 -20.48 2.51 7.63
CA ARG A 171 -19.70 1.85 8.67
C ARG A 171 -19.00 2.86 9.57
N ILE A 172 -18.41 3.90 8.99
CA ILE A 172 -17.67 4.93 9.72
C ILE A 172 -18.65 5.85 10.47
N SER A 173 -19.75 6.25 9.85
CA SER A 173 -20.82 7.05 10.48
C SER A 173 -21.33 6.39 11.75
N LYS A 174 -21.57 5.06 11.71
CA LYS A 174 -21.93 4.27 12.90
C LYS A 174 -20.87 4.36 13.99
N LYS A 175 -19.58 4.20 13.64
CA LYS A 175 -18.47 4.26 14.61
C LYS A 175 -18.32 5.67 15.23
N GLU A 176 -18.63 6.71 14.47
CA GLU A 176 -18.63 8.11 14.95
C GLU A 176 -19.93 8.49 15.68
N SER A 177 -20.90 7.56 15.83
CA SER A 177 -22.22 7.82 16.42
C SER A 177 -22.95 8.99 15.72
N ARG A 178 -22.74 9.15 14.41
CA ARG A 178 -23.37 10.15 13.57
C ARG A 178 -24.47 9.51 12.72
N LYS A 179 -25.62 10.17 12.65
CA LYS A 179 -26.68 9.80 11.71
C LYS A 179 -26.44 10.53 10.40
N ILE A 180 -26.50 9.82 9.29
CA ILE A 180 -26.41 10.35 7.94
C ILE A 180 -27.55 9.73 7.13
N ASP A 181 -28.23 10.52 6.31
CA ASP A 181 -29.27 10.05 5.41
C ASP A 181 -28.68 9.43 4.14
N ASN A 182 -29.49 8.63 3.44
CA ASN A 182 -29.03 7.88 2.27
C ASN A 182 -28.66 8.81 1.09
N ASP A 183 -29.30 9.94 0.93
CA ASP A 183 -29.00 10.88 -0.15
C ASP A 183 -27.64 11.53 0.06
N SER A 184 -27.35 11.93 1.30
CA SER A 184 -26.02 12.43 1.69
C SER A 184 -24.93 11.37 1.52
N VAL A 185 -25.17 10.10 1.90
CA VAL A 185 -24.23 8.99 1.69
C VAL A 185 -23.93 8.81 0.20
N ASN A 186 -24.95 8.80 -0.66
CA ASN A 186 -24.79 8.64 -2.10
C ASN A 186 -24.02 9.82 -2.71
N LEU A 187 -24.30 11.04 -2.27
CA LEU A 187 -23.61 12.25 -2.72
C LEU A 187 -22.12 12.19 -2.37
N ILE A 188 -21.77 11.86 -1.13
CA ILE A 188 -20.38 11.72 -0.67
C ILE A 188 -19.65 10.61 -1.45
N ALA A 189 -20.31 9.46 -1.64
CA ALA A 189 -19.74 8.35 -2.40
C ALA A 189 -19.43 8.73 -3.85
N LYS A 190 -20.32 9.46 -4.52
CA LYS A 190 -20.11 9.99 -5.88
C LYS A 190 -18.96 11.01 -5.92
N GLN A 191 -18.85 11.88 -4.93
CA GLN A 191 -17.77 12.87 -4.85
C GLN A 191 -16.40 12.20 -4.59
N GLY A 192 -16.38 11.05 -3.95
CA GLY A 192 -15.17 10.25 -3.73
C GLY A 192 -14.54 9.67 -4.99
N LYS A 193 -15.26 9.65 -6.13
CA LYS A 193 -14.74 9.25 -7.47
C LYS A 193 -13.89 7.97 -7.45
N GLY A 194 -14.33 6.94 -6.73
CA GLY A 194 -13.60 5.67 -6.61
C GLY A 194 -12.42 5.69 -5.64
N SER A 195 -12.36 6.66 -4.73
CA SER A 195 -11.30 6.80 -3.73
C SER A 195 -11.88 6.76 -2.31
N PHE A 196 -11.40 5.82 -1.49
CA PHE A 196 -11.72 5.79 -0.06
C PHE A 196 -11.20 7.03 0.69
N ARG A 197 -10.04 7.55 0.26
CA ARG A 197 -9.44 8.75 0.88
C ARG A 197 -10.31 9.97 0.63
N ASP A 198 -10.75 10.18 -0.61
CA ASP A 198 -11.47 11.39 -1.00
C ASP A 198 -12.93 11.36 -0.53
N SER A 199 -13.52 10.16 -0.34
CA SER A 199 -14.86 10.01 0.26
C SER A 199 -14.92 10.26 1.77
N LEU A 200 -13.76 10.38 2.44
CA LEU A 200 -13.65 10.55 3.89
C LEU A 200 -12.82 11.79 4.28
N GLY A 201 -12.45 12.59 3.30
CA GLY A 201 -11.70 13.84 3.47
C GLY A 201 -12.53 15.06 3.83
#